data_39a8cb8fa24c88006df3e8c8ee5ac5a7
#
_entry.id   39a8cb8fa24c88006df3e8c8ee5ac5a7
#
_cell.length_a   1.000
_cell.length_b   1.000
_cell.length_c   1.000
_cell.angle_alpha   90.00
_cell.angle_beta   90.00
_cell.angle_gamma   90.00
#
_symmetry.space_group_name_H-M   'P 1'
#
loop_
_entity.id
_entity.type
_entity.pdbx_description
1 polymer ?
#
loop_
_entity_poly.entity_id
_entity_poly.type
_entity_poly.pdbx_seq_one_letter_code
_entity_poly.pdbx_strand_id
1 'polypeptide(L)'
;AILKTYFNTNEILVSLMLVYVSKLILDYLVVGPWSNPEGFNFPETRQFSDSARLPLLFEGLRIHAGIFLALAAVVISWFVFYKTYLGFQMKVSGFSLKTAKYAGYKGKKMIILVFLISGACAGLAGVGEITGPIGQLHREISPDYGFTAIIVAFLGRLHPVGIIFASLVVAITYLGAETAQIFMQIPKYTGQVFQGMILFFLLASDYLLFFKFKFIGSKK
;
A
#
# COMPACT_ATOMS: atom_id res chain seq x y z
N ALA A 1 -6.34 10.36 10.55
CA ALA A 1 -6.58 11.77 10.22
C ALA A 1 -6.94 12.61 11.44
N ILE A 2 -8.04 12.29 12.16
CA ILE A 2 -8.55 13.08 13.31
C ILE A 2 -7.47 13.22 14.39
N LEU A 3 -6.84 12.12 14.81
CA LEU A 3 -5.79 12.14 15.83
C LEU A 3 -4.61 13.04 15.43
N LYS A 4 -4.17 13.01 14.16
CA LYS A 4 -3.13 13.91 13.65
C LYS A 4 -3.58 15.37 13.69
N THR A 5 -4.81 15.63 13.28
CA THR A 5 -5.30 17.00 13.04
C THR A 5 -5.65 17.75 14.33
N TYR A 6 -6.20 17.05 15.31
CA TYR A 6 -6.68 17.64 16.58
C TYR A 6 -5.75 17.39 17.76
N PHE A 7 -5.09 16.24 17.81
CA PHE A 7 -4.20 15.87 18.92
C PHE A 7 -2.71 15.94 18.56
N ASN A 8 -2.40 16.31 17.31
CA ASN A 8 -1.02 16.42 16.80
C ASN A 8 -0.17 15.16 17.04
N THR A 9 -0.81 13.98 16.99
CA THR A 9 -0.13 12.70 17.18
C THR A 9 0.73 12.34 15.97
N ASN A 10 1.70 11.45 16.16
CA ASN A 10 2.48 10.89 15.06
C ASN A 10 1.60 9.90 14.26
N GLU A 11 1.30 10.26 13.01
CA GLU A 11 0.43 9.48 12.12
C GLU A 11 1.00 8.09 11.80
N ILE A 12 2.33 7.96 11.73
CA ILE A 12 2.99 6.70 11.43
C ILE A 12 2.78 5.71 12.59
N LEU A 13 3.04 6.14 13.83
CA LEU A 13 2.85 5.29 15.00
C LEU A 13 1.38 4.88 15.17
N VAL A 14 0.47 5.83 15.02
CA VAL A 14 -0.97 5.56 15.13
C VAL A 14 -1.44 4.59 14.05
N SER A 15 -1.01 4.75 12.80
CA SER A 15 -1.40 3.85 11.72
C SER A 15 -0.85 2.43 11.93
N LEU A 16 0.40 2.30 12.38
CA LEU A 16 0.98 1.00 12.73
C LEU A 16 0.19 0.29 13.85
N MET A 17 -0.17 1.01 14.91
CA MET A 17 -0.99 0.42 15.98
C MET A 17 -2.36 -0.02 15.47
N LEU A 18 -3.01 0.80 14.62
CA LEU A 18 -4.29 0.45 14.02
C LEU A 18 -4.22 -0.75 13.08
N VAL A 19 -3.09 -0.99 12.40
CA VAL A 19 -2.88 -2.22 11.60
C VAL A 19 -2.95 -3.46 12.49
N TYR A 20 -2.27 -3.46 13.63
CA TYR A 20 -2.34 -4.59 14.56
C TYR A 20 -3.75 -4.79 15.13
N VAL A 21 -4.42 -3.71 15.50
CA VAL A 21 -5.83 -3.78 15.97
C VAL A 21 -6.72 -4.36 14.87
N SER A 22 -6.56 -3.94 13.62
CA SER A 22 -7.34 -4.46 12.49
C SER A 22 -7.07 -5.95 12.24
N LYS A 23 -5.80 -6.38 12.33
CA LYS A 23 -5.44 -7.81 12.23
C LYS A 23 -6.10 -8.63 13.34
N LEU A 24 -6.10 -8.16 14.58
CA LEU A 24 -6.75 -8.84 15.70
C LEU A 24 -8.28 -8.90 15.56
N ILE A 25 -8.90 -7.82 15.07
CA ILE A 25 -10.34 -7.81 14.78
C ILE A 25 -10.68 -8.81 13.69
N LEU A 26 -9.91 -8.84 12.59
CA LEU A 26 -10.09 -9.81 11.52
C LEU A 26 -9.96 -11.24 12.03
N ASP A 27 -8.94 -11.50 12.86
CA ASP A 27 -8.69 -12.80 13.46
C ASP A 27 -9.86 -13.26 14.32
N TYR A 28 -10.36 -12.38 15.17
CA TYR A 28 -11.55 -12.62 15.99
C TYR A 28 -12.78 -12.96 15.15
N LEU A 29 -13.00 -12.22 14.04
CA LEU A 29 -14.16 -12.44 13.17
C LEU A 29 -14.06 -13.75 12.41
N VAL A 30 -12.88 -14.07 11.86
CA VAL A 30 -12.65 -15.26 11.05
C VAL A 30 -12.68 -16.55 11.89
N VAL A 31 -12.18 -16.50 13.13
CA VAL A 31 -12.19 -17.68 14.04
C VAL A 31 -13.54 -17.82 14.75
N GLY A 32 -14.24 -16.71 14.97
CA GLY A 32 -15.49 -16.68 15.71
C GLY A 32 -16.73 -16.64 14.80
N PRO A 33 -17.43 -15.48 14.72
CA PRO A 33 -18.76 -15.41 14.12
C PRO A 33 -18.81 -15.67 12.62
N TRP A 34 -17.68 -15.53 11.89
CA TRP A 34 -17.61 -15.73 10.44
C TRP A 34 -16.91 -17.03 10.05
N SER A 35 -16.57 -17.89 11.00
CA SER A 35 -15.91 -19.16 10.73
C SER A 35 -16.78 -20.06 9.82
N ASN A 36 -16.13 -20.81 8.96
CA ASN A 36 -16.80 -21.79 8.13
C ASN A 36 -17.13 -23.03 8.96
N PRO A 37 -18.42 -23.38 9.20
CA PRO A 37 -18.78 -24.56 9.98
C PRO A 37 -18.39 -25.88 9.29
N GLU A 38 -18.16 -25.87 7.99
CA GLU A 38 -17.74 -27.03 7.19
C GLU A 38 -16.22 -27.12 6.99
N GLY A 39 -15.47 -26.13 7.50
CA GLY A 39 -14.03 -25.94 7.25
C GLY A 39 -13.10 -26.70 8.19
N PHE A 40 -13.53 -27.78 8.86
CA PHE A 40 -12.69 -28.62 9.73
C PHE A 40 -11.84 -27.83 10.75
N ASN A 41 -12.37 -26.77 11.33
CA ASN A 41 -11.67 -25.84 12.24
C ASN A 41 -10.51 -25.05 11.61
N PHE A 42 -10.37 -24.98 10.30
CA PHE A 42 -9.47 -24.02 9.70
C PHE A 42 -9.98 -22.58 9.90
N PRO A 43 -9.10 -21.62 10.22
CA PRO A 43 -9.48 -20.24 10.46
C PRO A 43 -9.76 -19.50 9.14
N GLU A 44 -10.86 -19.83 8.52
CA GLU A 44 -11.32 -19.27 7.25
C GLU A 44 -12.84 -19.07 7.24
N THR A 45 -13.32 -18.13 6.44
CA THR A 45 -14.76 -17.91 6.25
C THR A 45 -15.31 -18.83 5.17
N ARG A 46 -16.63 -18.91 5.06
CA ARG A 46 -17.25 -19.51 3.88
C ARG A 46 -16.78 -18.83 2.61
N GLN A 47 -16.67 -19.62 1.54
CA GLN A 47 -16.36 -19.10 0.22
C GLN A 47 -17.46 -18.14 -0.25
N PHE A 48 -17.06 -17.07 -0.91
CA PHE A 48 -18.00 -16.14 -1.49
C PHE A 48 -18.73 -16.80 -2.68
N SER A 49 -19.99 -16.41 -2.88
CA SER A 49 -20.75 -16.83 -4.04
C SER A 49 -20.08 -16.32 -5.32
N ASP A 50 -20.28 -17.02 -6.44
CA ASP A 50 -19.69 -16.67 -7.72
C ASP A 50 -20.10 -15.25 -8.17
N SER A 51 -21.28 -14.79 -7.76
CA SER A 51 -21.74 -13.42 -8.02
C SER A 51 -20.96 -12.33 -7.27
N ALA A 52 -20.28 -12.68 -6.17
CA ALA A 52 -19.46 -11.76 -5.37
C ALA A 52 -17.97 -11.82 -5.74
N ARG A 53 -17.56 -12.73 -6.62
CA ARG A 53 -16.20 -12.85 -7.11
C ARG A 53 -16.00 -12.01 -8.36
N LEU A 54 -14.84 -11.40 -8.47
CA LEU A 54 -14.43 -10.69 -9.67
C LEU A 54 -14.17 -11.71 -10.80
N PRO A 55 -14.74 -11.50 -12.01
CA PRO A 55 -14.50 -12.39 -13.13
C PRO A 55 -13.02 -12.41 -13.51
N LEU A 56 -12.49 -13.61 -13.76
CA LEU A 56 -11.17 -13.80 -14.34
C LEU A 56 -11.18 -13.34 -15.80
N LEU A 57 -10.18 -12.57 -16.19
CA LEU A 57 -10.07 -12.05 -17.56
C LEU A 57 -9.54 -13.10 -18.55
N PHE A 58 -8.71 -14.03 -18.05
CA PHE A 58 -8.13 -15.10 -18.84
C PHE A 58 -8.15 -16.39 -18.04
N GLU A 59 -8.65 -17.47 -18.66
CA GLU A 59 -8.56 -18.82 -18.09
C GLU A 59 -7.08 -19.23 -18.00
N GLY A 60 -6.66 -19.64 -16.80
CA GLY A 60 -5.27 -20.03 -16.52
C GLY A 60 -4.36 -18.93 -15.98
N LEU A 61 -4.77 -17.67 -16.00
CA LEU A 61 -4.05 -16.56 -15.36
C LEU A 61 -4.85 -16.04 -14.16
N ARG A 62 -4.17 -15.71 -13.07
CA ARG A 62 -4.82 -15.12 -11.88
C ARG A 62 -5.16 -13.63 -12.05
N ILE A 63 -5.38 -13.19 -13.29
CA ILE A 63 -5.71 -11.80 -13.62
C ILE A 63 -7.24 -11.64 -13.59
N HIS A 64 -7.71 -10.82 -12.69
CA HIS A 64 -9.13 -10.55 -12.49
C HIS A 64 -9.48 -9.09 -12.85
N ALA A 65 -10.78 -8.78 -12.94
CA ALA A 65 -11.25 -7.44 -13.30
C ALA A 65 -10.79 -6.29 -12.38
N GLY A 66 -10.21 -6.61 -11.21
CA GLY A 66 -9.60 -5.62 -10.30
C GLY A 66 -8.46 -4.80 -10.94
N ILE A 67 -7.83 -5.30 -12.02
CA ILE A 67 -6.81 -4.53 -12.75
C ILE A 67 -7.39 -3.23 -13.33
N PHE A 68 -8.65 -3.24 -13.79
CA PHE A 68 -9.31 -2.03 -14.28
C PHE A 68 -9.55 -1.02 -13.16
N LEU A 69 -9.87 -1.48 -11.94
CA LEU A 69 -10.01 -0.62 -10.77
C LEU A 69 -8.65 0.02 -10.40
N ALA A 70 -7.57 -0.76 -10.46
CA ALA A 70 -6.23 -0.24 -10.21
C ALA A 70 -5.82 0.81 -11.23
N LEU A 71 -6.03 0.55 -12.53
CA LEU A 71 -5.75 1.51 -13.60
C LEU A 71 -6.62 2.76 -13.47
N ALA A 72 -7.90 2.60 -13.18
CA ALA A 72 -8.80 3.73 -12.92
C ALA A 72 -8.32 4.57 -11.74
N ALA A 73 -7.88 3.95 -10.63
CA ALA A 73 -7.33 4.66 -9.48
C ALA A 73 -6.08 5.47 -9.85
N VAL A 74 -5.19 4.93 -10.71
CA VAL A 74 -4.00 5.65 -11.20
C VAL A 74 -4.40 6.85 -12.06
N VAL A 75 -5.33 6.67 -13.01
CA VAL A 75 -5.81 7.76 -13.88
C VAL A 75 -6.50 8.85 -13.06
N ILE A 76 -7.36 8.48 -12.12
CA ILE A 76 -8.05 9.42 -11.22
C ILE A 76 -7.01 10.17 -10.37
N SER A 77 -6.05 9.47 -9.78
CA SER A 77 -4.99 10.08 -8.98
C SER A 77 -4.17 11.07 -9.82
N TRP A 78 -3.75 10.66 -11.02
CA TRP A 78 -3.03 11.55 -11.94
C TRP A 78 -3.85 12.81 -12.26
N PHE A 79 -5.12 12.64 -12.61
CA PHE A 79 -6.01 13.76 -12.92
C PHE A 79 -6.19 14.69 -11.72
N VAL A 80 -6.49 14.14 -10.54
CA VAL A 80 -6.67 14.92 -9.31
C VAL A 80 -5.41 15.70 -8.96
N PHE A 81 -4.23 15.06 -8.95
CA PHE A 81 -2.99 15.72 -8.54
C PHE A 81 -2.45 16.73 -9.54
N TYR A 82 -2.67 16.55 -10.85
CA TYR A 82 -2.06 17.37 -11.88
C TYR A 82 -3.02 18.31 -12.60
N LYS A 83 -4.32 18.02 -12.58
CA LYS A 83 -5.32 18.77 -13.34
C LYS A 83 -6.35 19.48 -12.48
N THR A 84 -6.39 19.25 -11.15
CA THR A 84 -7.41 19.87 -10.30
C THR A 84 -6.83 20.89 -9.32
N TYR A 85 -7.68 21.83 -8.93
CA TYR A 85 -7.35 22.81 -7.88
C TYR A 85 -7.12 22.14 -6.52
N LEU A 86 -7.83 21.05 -6.23
CA LEU A 86 -7.62 20.25 -5.03
C LEU A 86 -6.20 19.68 -4.96
N GLY A 87 -5.69 19.14 -6.07
CA GLY A 87 -4.32 18.64 -6.15
C GLY A 87 -3.28 19.72 -5.91
N PHE A 88 -3.53 20.94 -6.42
CA PHE A 88 -2.68 22.08 -6.13
C PHE A 88 -2.67 22.43 -4.63
N GLN A 89 -3.85 22.49 -4.00
CA GLN A 89 -3.96 22.74 -2.56
C GLN A 89 -3.25 21.68 -1.73
N MET A 90 -3.36 20.39 -2.11
CA MET A 90 -2.66 19.28 -1.47
C MET A 90 -1.14 19.46 -1.56
N LYS A 91 -0.61 19.78 -2.73
CA LYS A 91 0.83 20.03 -2.95
C LYS A 91 1.33 21.19 -2.08
N VAL A 92 0.65 22.33 -2.11
CA VAL A 92 1.02 23.51 -1.29
C VAL A 92 0.98 23.18 0.20
N SER A 93 -0.06 22.46 0.65
CA SER A 93 -0.18 22.06 2.05
C SER A 93 0.89 21.03 2.46
N GLY A 94 1.34 20.18 1.53
CA GLY A 94 2.43 19.23 1.75
C GLY A 94 3.80 19.90 1.88
N PHE A 95 4.06 20.96 1.09
CA PHE A 95 5.32 21.69 1.21
C PHE A 95 5.40 22.51 2.49
N SER A 96 4.33 23.23 2.86
CA SER A 96 4.31 24.04 4.07
C SER A 96 2.88 24.37 4.50
N LEU A 97 2.50 23.89 5.69
CA LEU A 97 1.20 24.23 6.30
C LEU A 97 1.08 25.74 6.59
N LYS A 98 2.22 26.42 6.88
CA LYS A 98 2.22 27.88 7.10
C LYS A 98 1.88 28.60 5.81
N THR A 99 2.53 28.27 4.70
CA THR A 99 2.26 28.85 3.38
C THR A 99 0.83 28.58 2.93
N ALA A 100 0.31 27.37 3.12
CA ALA A 100 -1.08 27.03 2.83
C ALA A 100 -2.06 27.93 3.62
N LYS A 101 -1.77 28.21 4.89
CA LYS A 101 -2.59 29.07 5.74
C LYS A 101 -2.60 30.54 5.24
N TYR A 102 -1.44 31.06 4.81
CA TYR A 102 -1.35 32.40 4.21
C TYR A 102 -2.14 32.50 2.89
N ALA A 103 -2.16 31.43 2.10
CA ALA A 103 -2.97 31.35 0.87
C ALA A 103 -4.48 31.11 1.15
N GLY A 104 -4.91 31.09 2.41
CA GLY A 104 -6.31 30.89 2.80
C GLY A 104 -6.77 29.42 2.78
N TYR A 105 -5.87 28.46 2.60
CA TYR A 105 -6.24 27.04 2.54
C TYR A 105 -6.40 26.46 3.95
N LYS A 106 -7.43 25.63 4.12
CA LYS A 106 -7.73 24.96 5.38
C LYS A 106 -6.89 23.66 5.50
N GLY A 107 -5.62 23.78 5.93
CA GLY A 107 -4.68 22.65 6.02
C GLY A 107 -5.23 21.42 6.75
N LYS A 108 -5.98 21.62 7.85
CA LYS A 108 -6.63 20.51 8.56
C LYS A 108 -7.60 19.71 7.69
N LYS A 109 -8.40 20.39 6.85
CA LYS A 109 -9.31 19.72 5.91
C LYS A 109 -8.57 18.97 4.83
N MET A 110 -7.43 19.52 4.34
CA MET A 110 -6.60 18.84 3.35
C MET A 110 -5.99 17.56 3.90
N ILE A 111 -5.48 17.57 5.13
CA ILE A 111 -4.96 16.36 5.79
C ILE A 111 -6.05 15.30 5.87
N ILE A 112 -7.25 15.64 6.37
CA ILE A 112 -8.36 14.69 6.50
C ILE A 112 -8.74 14.11 5.12
N LEU A 113 -8.82 14.94 4.10
CA LEU A 113 -9.19 14.53 2.74
C LEU A 113 -8.17 13.57 2.12
N VAL A 114 -6.86 13.85 2.28
CA VAL A 114 -5.79 12.95 1.80
C VAL A 114 -5.88 11.58 2.48
N PHE A 115 -6.09 11.55 3.80
CA PHE A 115 -6.26 10.29 4.53
C PHE A 115 -7.51 9.52 4.10
N LEU A 116 -8.62 10.21 3.81
CA LEU A 116 -9.84 9.57 3.32
C LEU A 116 -9.62 8.94 1.94
N ILE A 117 -8.99 9.66 1.01
CA ILE A 117 -8.66 9.13 -0.32
C ILE A 117 -7.74 7.92 -0.20
N SER A 118 -6.66 8.04 0.60
CA SER A 118 -5.72 6.93 0.83
C SER A 118 -6.41 5.71 1.43
N GLY A 119 -7.27 5.91 2.44
CA GLY A 119 -8.03 4.83 3.06
C GLY A 119 -9.03 4.18 2.10
N ALA A 120 -9.70 4.96 1.25
CA ALA A 120 -10.59 4.45 0.22
C ALA A 120 -9.84 3.57 -0.81
N CYS A 121 -8.68 4.03 -1.29
CA CYS A 121 -7.83 3.24 -2.19
C CYS A 121 -7.36 1.94 -1.53
N ALA A 122 -6.94 1.99 -0.26
CA ALA A 122 -6.53 0.80 0.48
C ALA A 122 -7.69 -0.19 0.68
N GLY A 123 -8.89 0.31 0.98
CA GLY A 123 -10.10 -0.51 1.07
C GLY A 123 -10.46 -1.19 -0.25
N LEU A 124 -10.40 -0.46 -1.36
CA LEU A 124 -10.61 -1.02 -2.71
C LEU A 124 -9.57 -2.10 -3.06
N ALA A 125 -8.30 -1.89 -2.70
CA ALA A 125 -7.26 -2.89 -2.90
C ALA A 125 -7.54 -4.17 -2.08
N GLY A 126 -7.95 -4.03 -0.82
CA GLY A 126 -8.33 -5.17 0.03
C GLY A 126 -9.55 -5.93 -0.51
N VAL A 127 -10.58 -5.23 -0.97
CA VAL A 127 -11.75 -5.87 -1.61
C VAL A 127 -11.32 -6.59 -2.88
N GLY A 128 -10.50 -5.96 -3.73
CA GLY A 128 -9.99 -6.58 -4.97
C GLY A 128 -9.22 -7.87 -4.71
N GLU A 129 -8.39 -7.92 -3.65
CA GLU A 129 -7.62 -9.10 -3.26
C GLU A 129 -8.52 -10.25 -2.81
N ILE A 130 -9.51 -9.94 -1.97
CA ILE A 130 -10.43 -10.93 -1.40
C ILE A 130 -11.38 -11.47 -2.46
N THR A 131 -11.98 -10.60 -3.26
CA THR A 131 -12.98 -11.00 -4.27
C THR A 131 -12.36 -11.52 -5.56
N GLY A 132 -11.07 -11.26 -5.79
CA GLY A 132 -10.33 -11.75 -6.95
C GLY A 132 -9.78 -13.15 -6.72
N PRO A 133 -8.49 -13.28 -6.33
CA PRO A 133 -7.82 -14.58 -6.32
C PRO A 133 -8.20 -15.46 -5.14
N ILE A 134 -8.58 -14.90 -3.99
CA ILE A 134 -8.72 -15.66 -2.74
C ILE A 134 -10.16 -16.22 -2.59
N GLY A 135 -11.17 -15.40 -2.78
CA GLY A 135 -12.58 -15.80 -2.69
C GLY A 135 -13.11 -16.10 -1.29
N GLN A 136 -12.32 -15.89 -0.25
CA GLN A 136 -12.69 -16.08 1.17
C GLN A 136 -11.79 -15.26 2.08
N LEU A 137 -12.20 -15.04 3.33
CA LEU A 137 -11.37 -14.39 4.33
C LEU A 137 -10.58 -15.42 5.13
N HIS A 138 -9.28 -15.16 5.36
CA HIS A 138 -8.43 -15.93 6.23
C HIS A 138 -7.47 -15.03 7.01
N ARG A 139 -6.77 -15.54 8.01
CA ARG A 139 -5.92 -14.72 8.91
C ARG A 139 -4.84 -13.94 8.18
N GLU A 140 -4.21 -14.55 7.16
CA GLU A 140 -3.06 -13.99 6.44
C GLU A 140 -3.46 -13.37 5.09
N ILE A 141 -4.59 -12.67 5.01
CA ILE A 141 -5.05 -12.03 3.76
C ILE A 141 -4.05 -11.03 3.19
N SER A 142 -3.37 -10.29 4.05
CA SER A 142 -2.42 -9.27 3.63
C SER A 142 -1.02 -9.63 4.12
N PRO A 143 -0.19 -10.23 3.26
CA PRO A 143 1.21 -10.47 3.59
C PRO A 143 2.01 -9.16 3.52
N ASP A 144 1.66 -8.23 4.42
CA ASP A 144 2.32 -6.94 4.60
C ASP A 144 2.35 -6.03 3.35
N TYR A 145 1.33 -6.11 2.48
CA TYR A 145 1.20 -5.26 1.29
C TYR A 145 1.29 -3.75 1.58
N GLY A 146 0.92 -3.30 2.78
CA GLY A 146 1.08 -1.92 3.18
C GLY A 146 2.54 -1.48 3.22
N PHE A 147 3.45 -2.32 3.69
CA PHE A 147 4.89 -2.04 3.68
C PHE A 147 5.45 -2.11 2.26
N THR A 148 5.03 -3.09 1.47
CA THR A 148 5.40 -3.21 0.06
C THR A 148 4.95 -1.98 -0.74
N ALA A 149 3.78 -1.42 -0.44
CA ALA A 149 3.28 -0.20 -1.06
C ALA A 149 4.19 1.03 -0.80
N ILE A 150 4.85 1.10 0.35
CA ILE A 150 5.84 2.14 0.63
C ILE A 150 7.02 2.01 -0.34
N ILE A 151 7.52 0.78 -0.54
CA ILE A 151 8.62 0.49 -1.48
C ILE A 151 8.22 0.93 -2.89
N VAL A 152 7.02 0.54 -3.34
CA VAL A 152 6.48 0.90 -4.66
C VAL A 152 6.35 2.41 -4.82
N ALA A 153 5.87 3.12 -3.78
CA ALA A 153 5.69 4.57 -3.83
C ALA A 153 7.03 5.30 -4.01
N PHE A 154 8.06 4.92 -3.24
CA PHE A 154 9.38 5.52 -3.36
C PHE A 154 10.08 5.12 -4.67
N LEU A 155 10.01 3.86 -5.08
CA LEU A 155 10.56 3.38 -6.35
C LEU A 155 9.90 4.10 -7.54
N GLY A 156 8.59 4.34 -7.48
CA GLY A 156 7.83 5.11 -8.47
C GLY A 156 8.00 6.63 -8.35
N ARG A 157 8.88 7.12 -7.45
CA ARG A 157 9.14 8.54 -7.20
C ARG A 157 7.87 9.35 -6.92
N LEU A 158 6.92 8.76 -6.21
CA LEU A 158 5.63 9.37 -5.87
C LEU A 158 4.86 9.91 -7.09
N HIS A 159 5.13 9.36 -8.30
CA HIS A 159 4.45 9.74 -9.54
C HIS A 159 3.48 8.62 -9.94
N PRO A 160 2.21 8.91 -10.27
CA PRO A 160 1.21 7.87 -10.57
C PRO A 160 1.62 6.89 -11.66
N VAL A 161 2.22 7.37 -12.75
CA VAL A 161 2.72 6.51 -13.83
C VAL A 161 3.96 5.71 -13.38
N GLY A 162 4.86 6.32 -12.61
CA GLY A 162 6.02 5.63 -12.05
C GLY A 162 5.63 4.48 -11.12
N ILE A 163 4.54 4.62 -10.37
CA ILE A 163 4.00 3.59 -9.48
C ILE A 163 3.58 2.34 -10.26
N ILE A 164 3.06 2.47 -11.50
CA ILE A 164 2.71 1.31 -12.34
C ILE A 164 3.95 0.45 -12.62
N PHE A 165 5.03 1.07 -13.10
CA PHE A 165 6.27 0.35 -13.40
C PHE A 165 6.92 -0.21 -12.13
N ALA A 166 6.92 0.57 -11.06
CA ALA A 166 7.44 0.14 -9.77
C ALA A 166 6.66 -1.07 -9.21
N SER A 167 5.33 -1.05 -9.33
CA SER A 167 4.50 -2.17 -8.87
C SER A 167 4.75 -3.44 -9.68
N LEU A 168 4.99 -3.35 -10.99
CA LEU A 168 5.36 -4.50 -11.82
C LEU A 168 6.70 -5.10 -11.38
N VAL A 169 7.72 -4.28 -11.16
CA VAL A 169 9.03 -4.74 -10.68
C VAL A 169 8.91 -5.46 -9.34
N VAL A 170 8.19 -4.86 -8.40
CA VAL A 170 8.00 -5.45 -7.07
C VAL A 170 7.13 -6.72 -7.14
N ALA A 171 6.11 -6.76 -8.00
CA ALA A 171 5.30 -7.96 -8.21
C ALA A 171 6.12 -9.12 -8.79
N ILE A 172 7.00 -8.86 -9.76
CA ILE A 172 7.92 -9.87 -10.31
C ILE A 172 8.86 -10.38 -9.22
N THR A 173 9.39 -9.49 -8.38
CA THR A 173 10.24 -9.89 -7.25
C THR A 173 9.48 -10.74 -6.24
N TYR A 174 8.23 -10.41 -5.95
CA TYR A 174 7.38 -11.17 -5.04
C TYR A 174 7.08 -12.57 -5.57
N LEU A 175 6.62 -12.66 -6.83
CA LEU A 175 6.35 -13.94 -7.49
C LEU A 175 7.62 -14.80 -7.64
N GLY A 176 8.75 -14.15 -7.93
CA GLY A 176 10.04 -14.83 -7.99
C GLY A 176 10.46 -15.42 -6.64
N ALA A 177 10.25 -14.69 -5.56
CA ALA A 177 10.53 -15.16 -4.20
C ALA A 177 9.60 -16.32 -3.79
N GLU A 178 8.30 -16.24 -4.13
CA GLU A 178 7.34 -17.31 -3.89
C GLU A 178 7.71 -18.60 -4.68
N THR A 179 8.07 -18.44 -5.94
CA THR A 179 8.53 -19.53 -6.79
C THR A 179 9.82 -20.17 -6.24
N ALA A 180 10.79 -19.37 -5.85
CA ALA A 180 12.03 -19.84 -5.24
C ALA A 180 11.78 -20.58 -3.92
N GLN A 181 10.83 -20.13 -3.11
CA GLN A 181 10.42 -20.81 -1.89
C GLN A 181 9.91 -22.23 -2.18
N ILE A 182 9.07 -22.39 -3.22
CA ILE A 182 8.48 -23.69 -3.58
C ILE A 182 9.55 -24.65 -4.13
N PHE A 183 10.38 -24.19 -5.07
CA PHE A 183 11.33 -25.04 -5.77
C PHE A 183 12.64 -25.28 -5.00
N MET A 184 13.13 -24.25 -4.30
CA MET A 184 14.42 -24.29 -3.59
C MET A 184 14.27 -24.48 -2.09
N GLN A 185 13.03 -24.58 -1.57
CA GLN A 185 12.72 -24.71 -0.13
C GLN A 185 13.36 -23.60 0.74
N ILE A 186 13.48 -22.40 0.18
CA ILE A 186 14.04 -21.26 0.89
C ILE A 186 12.99 -20.71 1.88
N PRO A 187 13.38 -20.21 3.07
CA PRO A 187 12.44 -19.65 4.03
C PRO A 187 11.59 -18.51 3.44
N LYS A 188 10.31 -18.48 3.77
CA LYS A 188 9.32 -17.46 3.32
C LYS A 188 9.83 -16.01 3.46
N TYR A 189 10.60 -15.74 4.50
CA TYR A 189 11.08 -14.38 4.80
C TYR A 189 12.21 -13.89 3.86
N THR A 190 12.80 -14.76 3.05
CA THR A 190 13.87 -14.38 2.12
C THR A 190 13.39 -13.30 1.13
N GLY A 191 12.16 -13.43 0.61
CA GLY A 191 11.58 -12.43 -0.27
C GLY A 191 11.39 -11.07 0.41
N GLN A 192 11.01 -11.05 1.69
CA GLN A 192 10.86 -9.82 2.47
C GLN A 192 12.21 -9.14 2.72
N VAL A 193 13.28 -9.92 2.95
CA VAL A 193 14.65 -9.39 3.06
C VAL A 193 15.07 -8.71 1.77
N PHE A 194 14.82 -9.33 0.60
CA PHE A 194 15.09 -8.70 -0.71
C PHE A 194 14.33 -7.38 -0.88
N GLN A 195 13.06 -7.35 -0.53
CA GLN A 195 12.26 -6.12 -0.59
C GLN A 195 12.81 -5.03 0.33
N GLY A 196 13.20 -5.40 1.55
CA GLY A 196 13.86 -4.49 2.49
C GLY A 196 15.18 -3.93 1.96
N MET A 197 16.01 -4.77 1.31
CA MET A 197 17.23 -4.33 0.65
C MET A 197 16.96 -3.36 -0.50
N ILE A 198 15.96 -3.64 -1.35
CA ILE A 198 15.56 -2.73 -2.42
C ILE A 198 15.22 -1.36 -1.85
N LEU A 199 14.39 -1.29 -0.79
CA LEU A 199 14.03 -0.03 -0.14
C LEU A 199 15.27 0.68 0.42
N PHE A 200 16.14 -0.05 1.13
CA PHE A 200 17.35 0.51 1.72
C PHE A 200 18.26 1.13 0.66
N PHE A 201 18.58 0.39 -0.40
CA PHE A 201 19.47 0.89 -1.46
C PHE A 201 18.84 2.04 -2.24
N LEU A 202 17.50 2.02 -2.42
CA LEU A 202 16.79 3.09 -3.08
C LEU A 202 16.88 4.40 -2.27
N LEU A 203 16.58 4.34 -0.97
CA LEU A 203 16.68 5.51 -0.09
C LEU A 203 18.13 5.99 0.03
N ALA A 204 19.11 5.08 0.12
CA ALA A 204 20.52 5.42 0.13
C ALA A 204 20.94 6.13 -1.17
N SER A 205 20.49 5.64 -2.33
CA SER A 205 20.75 6.24 -3.63
C SER A 205 20.14 7.64 -3.74
N ASP A 206 18.90 7.83 -3.32
CA ASP A 206 18.26 9.15 -3.31
C ASP A 206 19.02 10.13 -2.40
N TYR A 207 19.45 9.67 -1.22
CA TYR A 207 20.24 10.50 -0.32
C TYR A 207 21.56 10.93 -0.95
N LEU A 208 22.27 10.02 -1.63
CA LEU A 208 23.52 10.31 -2.34
C LEU A 208 23.35 11.32 -3.49
N LEU A 209 22.20 11.33 -4.15
CA LEU A 209 21.90 12.29 -5.21
C LEU A 209 21.70 13.72 -4.68
N PHE A 210 21.15 13.87 -3.46
CA PHE A 210 20.94 15.18 -2.85
C PHE A 210 22.17 15.74 -2.14
N PHE A 211 23.06 14.89 -1.62
CA PHE A 211 24.22 15.29 -0.84
C PHE A 211 25.51 14.97 -1.59
N LYS A 212 26.27 15.99 -1.95
CA LYS A 212 27.63 15.82 -2.47
C LYS A 212 28.61 15.63 -1.32
N PHE A 213 29.28 14.49 -1.25
CA PHE A 213 30.39 14.29 -0.32
C PHE A 213 31.55 15.22 -0.68
N LYS A 214 31.85 16.19 0.19
CA LYS A 214 33.04 17.00 0.08
C LYS A 214 34.08 16.45 1.06
N PHE A 215 35.08 15.72 0.55
CA PHE A 215 36.22 15.34 1.36
C PHE A 215 36.98 16.62 1.72
N ILE A 216 36.92 17.03 2.99
CA ILE A 216 37.77 18.08 3.51
C ILE A 216 39.15 17.42 3.73
N GLY A 217 40.00 17.52 2.68
CA GLY A 217 41.39 17.09 2.80
C GLY A 217 42.03 17.88 3.92
N SER A 218 42.57 17.17 4.94
CA SER A 218 43.42 17.74 5.94
C SER A 218 44.65 18.40 5.23
N LYS A 219 44.63 19.73 5.15
CA LYS A 219 45.86 20.44 4.84
C LYS A 219 46.81 20.24 6.03
N LYS A 220 47.88 19.47 5.80
CA LYS A 220 49.11 19.58 6.61
C LYS A 220 49.75 20.92 6.35
#